data_85fc07db59464fe0babaca0ffbefba08
#
_entry.id   85fc07db59464fe0babaca0ffbefba08
#
_cell.length_a   1.000
_cell.length_b   1.000
_cell.length_c   1.000
_cell.angle_alpha   90.00
_cell.angle_beta   90.00
_cell.angle_gamma   90.00
#
_symmetry.space_group_name_H-M   'P 1'
#
loop_
_entity.id
_entity.type
_entity.pdbx_description
1 polymer ?
#
loop_
_entity_poly.entity_id
_entity_poly.type
_entity_poly.pdbx_seq_one_letter_code
_entity_poly.pdbx_strand_id
1 'polypeptide(L)'
;ARKQPVYNWLLEKFPNQPDSITYYLNKSHKVKLFDYAKGSIEMNISTMDSIRYMVRFMHCAFVAMEPQTGAVKAWVGDINFDSWKYDKVKAMRQPGSTFKLFVYTEAMNQGLTPCDKRRDEYITMQVYDKKKQEVVTWTPSNANGSFSGDSMPLKSAFAKSINSVAVRLGQEMGIKRIIETAEKMGIKSPLEDAPSLALGSSDVNLLELTNAYCTIANDGMHHEPVLVTRIEDKDGKEVFLGPATSEQAVPYKTAFLVQQLLMGGMREPGGTSQSLWGYVGDYRDTDFGGKTGTSNNHSDAWFMGVSPKLVVDAWVGGEYRSIHFRTGALGQGSRTALPICGYFLQSVFRDPAFKQYHGKFGKPRDADITRDMYLCDSYYPRAKKDTTETDSTGGEGIIILDGNGNPIREISPGDLLPSEQGQEKKRSRPTEQPLNLDEL
;
A
#
# COMPACT_ATOMS: atom_id res chain seq x y z
N ALA A 1 24.82 -0.56 -11.36
CA ALA A 1 26.13 -0.26 -10.76
C ALA A 1 26.30 1.24 -10.48
N ARG A 2 25.97 2.16 -11.41
CA ARG A 2 26.22 3.62 -11.29
C ARG A 2 25.63 4.28 -10.02
N LYS A 3 24.61 3.69 -9.40
CA LYS A 3 24.01 4.16 -8.13
C LYS A 3 24.65 3.55 -6.87
N GLN A 4 25.65 2.67 -7.03
CA GLN A 4 26.27 1.96 -5.91
C GLN A 4 27.51 2.71 -5.42
N PRO A 5 27.80 2.73 -4.11
CA PRO A 5 28.97 3.38 -3.53
C PRO A 5 30.28 2.92 -4.17
N VAL A 6 30.41 1.63 -4.48
CA VAL A 6 31.59 1.07 -5.13
C VAL A 6 31.87 1.68 -6.49
N TYR A 7 30.84 2.06 -7.24
CA TYR A 7 31.03 2.73 -8.53
C TYR A 7 31.58 4.15 -8.36
N ASN A 8 31.08 4.90 -7.39
CA ASN A 8 31.58 6.25 -7.08
C ASN A 8 33.02 6.21 -6.59
N TRP A 9 33.36 5.24 -5.71
CA TRP A 9 34.73 5.01 -5.28
C TRP A 9 35.68 4.69 -6.45
N LEU A 10 35.23 3.87 -7.41
CA LEU A 10 36.04 3.57 -8.63
C LEU A 10 36.18 4.81 -9.51
N LEU A 11 35.18 5.67 -9.63
CA LEU A 11 35.26 6.94 -10.37
C LEU A 11 36.29 7.90 -9.76
N GLU A 12 36.37 7.99 -8.45
CA GLU A 12 37.34 8.80 -7.73
C GLU A 12 38.76 8.25 -7.91
N LYS A 13 38.90 6.90 -7.88
CA LYS A 13 40.21 6.25 -7.98
C LYS A 13 40.76 6.20 -9.43
N PHE A 14 39.88 6.15 -10.42
CA PHE A 14 40.18 6.05 -11.83
C PHE A 14 39.47 7.12 -12.64
N PRO A 15 39.75 8.42 -12.40
CA PRO A 15 39.09 9.50 -13.12
C PRO A 15 39.41 9.41 -14.62
N ASN A 16 38.38 9.54 -15.46
CA ASN A 16 38.48 9.46 -16.91
C ASN A 16 39.04 8.11 -17.50
N GLN A 17 38.98 7.02 -16.72
CA GLN A 17 39.42 5.70 -17.15
C GLN A 17 38.26 4.67 -17.12
N PRO A 18 37.28 4.74 -18.05
CA PRO A 18 36.11 3.88 -18.05
C PRO A 18 36.45 2.38 -18.16
N ASP A 19 37.55 2.04 -18.89
CA ASP A 19 37.99 0.66 -19.05
C ASP A 19 38.53 0.07 -17.73
N SER A 20 39.23 0.88 -16.94
CA SER A 20 39.70 0.47 -15.61
C SER A 20 38.49 0.23 -14.66
N ILE A 21 37.50 1.10 -14.68
CA ILE A 21 36.28 0.94 -13.89
C ILE A 21 35.55 -0.33 -14.31
N THR A 22 35.40 -0.55 -15.61
CA THR A 22 34.74 -1.76 -16.16
C THR A 22 35.50 -3.02 -15.78
N TYR A 23 36.83 -3.00 -15.87
CA TYR A 23 37.69 -4.13 -15.46
C TYR A 23 37.47 -4.49 -13.99
N TYR A 24 37.54 -3.51 -13.05
CA TYR A 24 37.39 -3.78 -11.62
C TYR A 24 35.96 -4.20 -11.24
N LEU A 25 34.95 -3.69 -11.92
CA LEU A 25 33.57 -4.13 -11.70
C LEU A 25 33.32 -5.58 -12.13
N ASN A 26 34.05 -6.08 -13.15
CA ASN A 26 33.86 -7.42 -13.68
C ASN A 26 34.95 -8.44 -13.18
N LYS A 27 35.97 -7.98 -12.44
CA LYS A 27 36.98 -8.86 -11.85
C LYS A 27 36.37 -9.67 -10.72
N SER A 28 36.46 -11.00 -10.79
CA SER A 28 36.01 -11.91 -9.73
C SER A 28 36.87 -11.78 -8.47
N HIS A 29 36.19 -11.80 -7.34
CA HIS A 29 36.80 -11.81 -6.01
C HIS A 29 35.81 -12.43 -5.00
N LYS A 30 36.33 -12.78 -3.81
CA LYS A 30 35.51 -13.34 -2.75
C LYS A 30 34.51 -12.28 -2.21
N VAL A 31 33.20 -12.53 -2.30
CA VAL A 31 32.12 -11.65 -1.85
C VAL A 31 31.25 -12.39 -0.87
N LYS A 32 30.83 -11.71 0.19
CA LYS A 32 29.79 -12.17 1.12
C LYS A 32 28.44 -11.60 0.66
N LEU A 33 27.47 -12.49 0.43
CA LEU A 33 26.14 -12.17 -0.05
C LEU A 33 25.08 -12.61 0.98
N PHE A 34 23.94 -11.95 0.97
CA PHE A 34 22.77 -12.37 1.75
C PHE A 34 22.13 -13.63 1.16
N ASP A 35 21.67 -14.52 2.04
CA ASP A 35 20.88 -15.69 1.69
C ASP A 35 19.81 -15.91 2.76
N TYR A 36 18.55 -16.13 2.35
CA TYR A 36 17.43 -16.28 3.30
C TYR A 36 17.58 -17.50 4.22
N ALA A 37 18.12 -18.61 3.72
CA ALA A 37 18.21 -19.84 4.50
C ALA A 37 19.45 -19.87 5.40
N LYS A 38 20.56 -19.29 4.93
CA LYS A 38 21.87 -19.36 5.60
C LYS A 38 22.30 -18.05 6.26
N GLY A 39 21.48 -16.98 6.10
CA GLY A 39 21.84 -15.62 6.50
C GLY A 39 22.89 -14.99 5.60
N SER A 40 23.97 -15.72 5.27
CA SER A 40 24.97 -15.28 4.30
C SER A 40 25.69 -16.44 3.64
N ILE A 41 26.14 -16.22 2.41
CA ILE A 41 27.00 -17.14 1.63
C ILE A 41 28.20 -16.38 1.12
N GLU A 42 29.35 -17.10 0.94
CA GLU A 42 30.51 -16.55 0.29
C GLU A 42 30.63 -17.13 -1.11
N MET A 43 30.83 -16.29 -2.10
CA MET A 43 30.97 -16.66 -3.50
C MET A 43 32.15 -15.93 -4.13
N ASN A 44 32.80 -16.57 -5.12
CA ASN A 44 33.85 -15.94 -5.92
C ASN A 44 33.21 -15.44 -7.24
N ILE A 45 32.72 -14.21 -7.21
CA ILE A 45 32.00 -13.58 -8.33
C ILE A 45 32.43 -12.13 -8.52
N SER A 46 32.04 -11.51 -9.63
CA SER A 46 32.37 -10.11 -9.86
C SER A 46 31.48 -9.18 -8.99
N THR A 47 31.97 -7.94 -8.76
CA THR A 47 31.16 -6.88 -8.15
C THR A 47 29.88 -6.68 -8.92
N MET A 48 29.90 -6.77 -10.25
CA MET A 48 28.73 -6.59 -11.09
C MET A 48 27.67 -7.68 -10.85
N ASP A 49 28.10 -8.93 -10.70
CA ASP A 49 27.20 -10.05 -10.44
C ASP A 49 26.67 -10.02 -8.99
N SER A 50 27.51 -9.61 -8.03
CA SER A 50 27.04 -9.39 -6.66
C SER A 50 25.94 -8.32 -6.59
N ILE A 51 26.09 -7.21 -7.32
CA ILE A 51 25.05 -6.18 -7.42
C ILE A 51 23.79 -6.76 -8.06
N ARG A 52 23.90 -7.50 -9.16
CA ARG A 52 22.75 -8.14 -9.84
C ARG A 52 22.02 -9.11 -8.91
N TYR A 53 22.76 -9.85 -8.10
CA TYR A 53 22.20 -10.77 -7.10
C TYR A 53 21.46 -10.00 -6.01
N MET A 54 22.11 -9.03 -5.37
CA MET A 54 21.58 -8.31 -4.22
C MET A 54 20.38 -7.43 -4.54
N VAL A 55 20.31 -6.79 -5.71
CA VAL A 55 19.18 -5.93 -6.09
C VAL A 55 17.88 -6.68 -6.37
N ARG A 56 17.91 -8.01 -6.49
CA ARG A 56 16.69 -8.83 -6.72
C ARG A 56 15.85 -9.04 -5.46
N PHE A 57 16.45 -8.83 -4.28
CA PHE A 57 15.72 -8.99 -3.03
C PHE A 57 14.65 -7.92 -2.89
N MET A 58 13.47 -8.36 -2.45
CA MET A 58 12.44 -7.44 -2.00
C MET A 58 12.71 -7.09 -0.54
N HIS A 59 12.60 -5.83 -0.22
CA HIS A 59 12.80 -5.27 1.10
C HIS A 59 11.45 -5.12 1.80
N CYS A 60 11.48 -5.09 3.13
CA CYS A 60 10.31 -4.74 3.91
C CYS A 60 10.69 -3.84 5.08
N ALA A 61 9.71 -3.05 5.50
CA ALA A 61 9.76 -2.32 6.75
C ALA A 61 8.49 -2.64 7.54
N PHE A 62 8.59 -2.62 8.86
CA PHE A 62 7.48 -2.88 9.75
C PHE A 62 7.55 -1.99 10.99
N VAL A 63 6.40 -1.46 11.40
CA VAL A 63 6.24 -0.68 12.63
C VAL A 63 4.98 -1.14 13.35
N ALA A 64 5.07 -1.27 14.69
CA ALA A 64 3.91 -1.42 15.56
C ALA A 64 3.91 -0.30 16.60
N MET A 65 2.78 0.39 16.78
CA MET A 65 2.63 1.51 17.69
C MET A 65 1.38 1.37 18.56
N GLU A 66 1.49 1.88 19.78
CA GLU A 66 0.37 2.00 20.71
C GLU A 66 -0.26 3.39 20.55
N PRO A 67 -1.52 3.48 20.06
CA PRO A 67 -2.15 4.76 19.73
C PRO A 67 -2.29 5.74 20.91
N GLN A 68 -2.55 5.22 22.11
CA GLN A 68 -2.82 6.02 23.30
C GLN A 68 -1.60 6.74 23.86
N THR A 69 -0.41 6.27 23.53
CA THR A 69 0.85 6.78 24.09
C THR A 69 1.86 7.24 23.05
N GLY A 70 1.64 6.88 21.77
CA GLY A 70 2.61 7.05 20.71
C GLY A 70 3.82 6.10 20.81
N ALA A 71 3.82 5.18 21.77
CA ALA A 71 4.95 4.27 22.01
C ALA A 71 5.15 3.30 20.83
N VAL A 72 6.35 3.30 20.27
CA VAL A 72 6.76 2.36 19.22
C VAL A 72 7.11 1.03 19.91
N LYS A 73 6.35 -0.03 19.62
CA LYS A 73 6.48 -1.35 20.25
C LYS A 73 7.34 -2.31 19.42
N ALA A 74 7.36 -2.14 18.09
CA ALA A 74 8.24 -2.89 17.21
C ALA A 74 8.69 -2.02 16.03
N TRP A 75 9.92 -2.24 15.60
CA TRP A 75 10.55 -1.54 14.50
C TRP A 75 11.47 -2.50 13.74
N VAL A 76 11.17 -2.74 12.48
CA VAL A 76 12.02 -3.54 11.58
C VAL A 76 12.36 -2.70 10.37
N GLY A 77 13.62 -2.30 10.25
CA GLY A 77 14.10 -1.37 9.21
C GLY A 77 14.36 -2.00 7.85
N ASP A 78 14.63 -3.31 7.80
CA ASP A 78 14.78 -4.09 6.56
C ASP A 78 14.83 -5.59 6.88
N ILE A 79 14.90 -6.43 5.84
CA ILE A 79 14.99 -7.91 5.94
C ILE A 79 16.28 -8.41 6.61
N ASN A 80 17.36 -7.65 6.51
CA ASN A 80 18.64 -7.98 7.16
C ASN A 80 19.51 -6.74 7.34
N PHE A 81 19.80 -6.38 8.58
CA PHE A 81 20.59 -5.19 8.91
C PHE A 81 22.04 -5.30 8.47
N ASP A 82 22.66 -6.48 8.49
CA ASP A 82 24.07 -6.65 8.10
C ASP A 82 24.29 -6.39 6.62
N SER A 83 23.32 -6.73 5.79
CA SER A 83 23.39 -6.57 4.34
C SER A 83 22.89 -5.21 3.86
N TRP A 84 21.88 -4.63 4.55
CA TRP A 84 21.27 -3.35 4.19
C TRP A 84 21.12 -2.47 5.43
N LYS A 85 21.98 -1.45 5.51
CA LYS A 85 22.04 -0.51 6.66
C LYS A 85 21.01 0.61 6.56
N TYR A 86 20.42 0.84 5.38
CA TYR A 86 19.46 1.89 5.16
C TYR A 86 18.09 1.50 5.66
N ASP A 87 17.63 2.19 6.71
CA ASP A 87 16.36 1.92 7.38
C ASP A 87 15.16 2.27 6.50
N LYS A 88 14.40 1.26 6.09
CA LYS A 88 13.24 1.41 5.21
C LYS A 88 12.01 1.99 5.91
N VAL A 89 11.97 1.99 7.25
CA VAL A 89 10.89 2.69 8.00
C VAL A 89 10.96 4.20 7.75
N LYS A 90 12.19 4.74 7.63
CA LYS A 90 12.44 6.16 7.32
C LYS A 90 12.56 6.45 5.83
N ALA A 91 12.53 5.43 4.99
CA ALA A 91 12.64 5.61 3.55
C ALA A 91 11.39 6.31 2.98
N MET A 92 11.65 7.31 2.12
CA MET A 92 10.60 8.06 1.44
C MET A 92 10.05 7.24 0.27
N ARG A 93 8.79 6.84 0.35
CA ARG A 93 8.10 5.99 -0.64
C ARG A 93 6.67 6.46 -0.89
N GLN A 94 6.15 6.19 -2.08
CA GLN A 94 4.76 6.54 -2.42
C GLN A 94 3.78 5.67 -1.64
N PRO A 95 2.92 6.27 -0.79
CA PRO A 95 1.94 5.53 0.02
C PRO A 95 0.80 4.95 -0.81
N GLY A 96 0.58 5.45 -2.02
CA GLY A 96 -0.53 5.04 -2.85
C GLY A 96 -1.86 5.20 -2.10
N SER A 97 -2.74 4.22 -2.22
CA SER A 97 -4.10 4.29 -1.64
C SER A 97 -4.17 4.35 -0.11
N THR A 98 -3.07 4.19 0.64
CA THR A 98 -3.09 4.43 2.08
C THR A 98 -3.25 5.92 2.40
N PHE A 99 -2.83 6.82 1.50
CA PHE A 99 -3.03 8.25 1.62
C PHE A 99 -4.52 8.67 1.59
N LYS A 100 -5.41 7.82 1.09
CA LYS A 100 -6.86 8.06 1.11
C LYS A 100 -7.41 8.27 2.52
N LEU A 101 -6.70 7.84 3.56
CA LEU A 101 -7.03 8.17 4.94
C LEU A 101 -7.29 9.68 5.08
N PHE A 102 -6.37 10.51 4.64
CA PHE A 102 -6.44 11.97 4.81
C PHE A 102 -7.58 12.59 3.97
N VAL A 103 -7.78 12.10 2.75
CA VAL A 103 -8.89 12.55 1.88
C VAL A 103 -10.24 12.31 2.54
N TYR A 104 -10.45 11.11 3.08
CA TYR A 104 -11.70 10.76 3.73
C TYR A 104 -11.83 11.37 5.13
N THR A 105 -10.72 11.57 5.84
CA THR A 105 -10.72 12.31 7.11
C THR A 105 -11.17 13.74 6.88
N GLU A 106 -10.63 14.42 5.87
CA GLU A 106 -11.05 15.79 5.55
C GLU A 106 -12.51 15.83 5.07
N ALA A 107 -12.97 14.82 4.34
CA ALA A 107 -14.37 14.70 3.95
C ALA A 107 -15.30 14.61 5.19
N MET A 108 -14.93 13.81 6.20
CA MET A 108 -15.69 13.73 7.46
C MET A 108 -15.58 15.03 8.28
N ASN A 109 -14.44 15.72 8.26
CA ASN A 109 -14.26 17.04 8.88
C ASN A 109 -15.22 18.09 8.31
N GLN A 110 -15.46 18.04 7.00
CA GLN A 110 -16.39 18.95 6.31
C GLN A 110 -17.86 18.50 6.37
N GLY A 111 -18.17 17.47 7.17
CA GLY A 111 -19.55 17.06 7.47
C GLY A 111 -20.10 15.92 6.62
N LEU A 112 -19.30 15.33 5.74
CA LEU A 112 -19.70 14.08 5.08
C LEU A 112 -19.65 12.91 6.06
N THR A 113 -20.34 11.83 5.71
CA THR A 113 -20.46 10.61 6.51
C THR A 113 -20.09 9.39 5.70
N PRO A 114 -19.77 8.25 6.33
CA PRO A 114 -19.55 6.97 5.64
C PRO A 114 -20.70 6.56 4.70
N CYS A 115 -21.92 7.03 4.96
CA CYS A 115 -23.12 6.68 4.20
C CYS A 115 -23.43 7.63 3.04
N ASP A 116 -22.76 8.79 2.96
CA ASP A 116 -22.84 9.65 1.80
C ASP A 116 -22.36 8.93 0.55
N LYS A 117 -22.98 9.23 -0.59
CA LYS A 117 -22.72 8.49 -1.82
C LYS A 117 -21.98 9.34 -2.85
N ARG A 118 -21.07 8.68 -3.61
CA ARG A 118 -20.43 9.25 -4.81
C ARG A 118 -20.47 8.21 -5.92
N ARG A 119 -20.55 8.71 -7.15
CA ARG A 119 -20.51 7.83 -8.34
C ARG A 119 -19.10 7.44 -8.68
N ASP A 120 -18.92 6.18 -9.01
CA ASP A 120 -17.70 5.63 -9.59
C ASP A 120 -17.75 5.81 -11.11
N GLU A 121 -17.33 6.96 -11.57
CA GLU A 121 -17.36 7.33 -12.97
C GLU A 121 -16.07 8.03 -13.40
N TYR A 122 -15.90 8.10 -14.69
CA TYR A 122 -14.78 8.75 -15.33
C TYR A 122 -14.64 10.21 -14.89
N ILE A 123 -13.43 10.60 -14.54
CA ILE A 123 -13.07 11.97 -14.19
C ILE A 123 -11.81 12.39 -14.94
N THR A 124 -11.84 13.55 -15.55
CA THR A 124 -10.71 14.10 -16.33
C THR A 124 -10.39 15.49 -15.84
N MET A 125 -9.11 15.75 -15.65
CA MET A 125 -8.60 17.05 -15.18
C MET A 125 -7.44 17.53 -16.01
N GLN A 126 -7.30 18.85 -16.12
CA GLN A 126 -6.10 19.49 -16.63
C GLN A 126 -5.13 19.69 -15.48
N VAL A 127 -3.94 19.12 -15.57
CA VAL A 127 -2.90 19.22 -14.54
C VAL A 127 -1.60 19.70 -15.18
N TYR A 128 -0.84 20.52 -14.42
CA TYR A 128 0.48 20.95 -14.88
C TYR A 128 1.53 19.86 -14.60
N ASP A 129 2.12 19.29 -15.64
CA ASP A 129 3.23 18.35 -15.55
C ASP A 129 4.56 19.12 -15.42
N LYS A 130 5.13 19.14 -14.21
CA LYS A 130 6.40 19.84 -13.94
C LYS A 130 7.58 19.29 -14.75
N LYS A 131 7.57 18.03 -15.15
CA LYS A 131 8.67 17.41 -15.93
C LYS A 131 8.61 17.81 -17.40
N LYS A 132 7.40 17.86 -17.93
CA LYS A 132 7.15 18.26 -19.33
C LYS A 132 7.01 19.76 -19.49
N GLN A 133 6.79 20.49 -18.38
CA GLN A 133 6.50 21.93 -18.34
C GLN A 133 5.28 22.33 -19.19
N GLU A 134 4.26 21.47 -19.23
CA GLU A 134 3.03 21.67 -19.99
C GLU A 134 1.80 21.23 -19.19
N VAL A 135 0.63 21.73 -19.58
CA VAL A 135 -0.66 21.25 -19.07
C VAL A 135 -1.04 19.99 -19.82
N VAL A 136 -1.23 18.90 -19.06
CA VAL A 136 -1.63 17.60 -19.61
C VAL A 136 -3.00 17.19 -19.09
N THR A 137 -3.72 16.45 -19.91
CA THR A 137 -4.97 15.82 -19.47
C THR A 137 -4.66 14.59 -18.62
N TRP A 138 -5.11 14.59 -17.38
CA TRP A 138 -4.94 13.48 -16.46
C TRP A 138 -6.30 12.82 -16.16
N THR A 139 -6.34 11.50 -16.34
CA THR A 139 -7.52 10.68 -16.12
C THR A 139 -7.12 9.48 -15.26
N PRO A 140 -7.38 9.54 -13.94
CA PRO A 140 -7.08 8.41 -13.06
C PRO A 140 -8.00 7.23 -13.35
N SER A 141 -7.44 6.03 -13.48
CA SER A 141 -8.18 4.77 -13.59
C SER A 141 -8.33 4.09 -12.23
N ASN A 142 -9.38 3.29 -12.06
CA ASN A 142 -9.47 2.37 -10.95
C ASN A 142 -8.46 1.22 -11.12
N ALA A 143 -8.13 0.51 -10.02
CA ALA A 143 -7.13 -0.56 -10.04
C ALA A 143 -7.47 -1.72 -11.00
N ASN A 144 -8.75 -1.94 -11.28
CA ASN A 144 -9.25 -2.91 -12.25
C ASN A 144 -9.41 -2.35 -13.68
N GLY A 145 -9.04 -1.08 -13.90
CA GLY A 145 -9.15 -0.39 -15.18
C GLY A 145 -10.58 -0.05 -15.62
N SER A 146 -11.60 -0.26 -14.79
CA SER A 146 -13.01 -0.03 -15.14
C SER A 146 -13.73 0.85 -14.12
N PHE A 147 -14.83 1.46 -14.55
CA PHE A 147 -15.74 2.23 -13.72
C PHE A 147 -17.09 1.52 -13.71
N SER A 148 -17.73 1.45 -12.53
CA SER A 148 -19.04 0.79 -12.42
C SER A 148 -20.20 1.68 -12.93
N GLY A 149 -20.02 3.01 -12.92
CA GLY A 149 -21.08 3.99 -13.17
C GLY A 149 -22.09 4.11 -12.03
N ASP A 150 -21.97 3.27 -11.02
CA ASP A 150 -22.90 3.22 -9.90
C ASP A 150 -22.57 4.27 -8.83
N SER A 151 -23.61 4.67 -8.08
CA SER A 151 -23.47 5.44 -6.86
C SER A 151 -23.30 4.50 -5.67
N MET A 152 -22.24 4.68 -4.89
CA MET A 152 -21.94 3.83 -3.73
C MET A 152 -21.64 4.66 -2.48
N PRO A 153 -21.91 4.12 -1.27
CA PRO A 153 -21.53 4.76 -0.02
C PRO A 153 -20.01 4.96 0.06
N LEU A 154 -19.58 6.05 0.69
CA LEU A 154 -18.16 6.34 0.91
C LEU A 154 -17.45 5.21 1.65
N LYS A 155 -18.14 4.52 2.57
CA LYS A 155 -17.64 3.34 3.27
C LYS A 155 -17.24 2.23 2.28
N SER A 156 -18.10 1.90 1.33
CA SER A 156 -17.81 0.89 0.31
C SER A 156 -16.74 1.35 -0.67
N ALA A 157 -16.73 2.63 -1.07
CA ALA A 157 -15.70 3.20 -1.94
C ALA A 157 -14.31 3.18 -1.29
N PHE A 158 -14.21 3.52 0.01
CA PHE A 158 -12.98 3.43 0.79
C PHE A 158 -12.49 1.99 0.91
N ALA A 159 -13.38 1.06 1.28
CA ALA A 159 -13.08 -0.36 1.46
C ALA A 159 -12.54 -1.02 0.17
N LYS A 160 -13.18 -0.73 -0.97
CA LYS A 160 -12.77 -1.19 -2.31
C LYS A 160 -11.63 -0.38 -2.90
N SER A 161 -11.23 0.71 -2.23
CA SER A 161 -10.15 1.60 -2.67
C SER A 161 -10.38 2.23 -4.06
N ILE A 162 -11.63 2.66 -4.36
CA ILE A 162 -12.01 3.27 -5.64
C ILE A 162 -11.26 4.59 -5.85
N ASN A 163 -10.56 4.70 -6.98
CA ASN A 163 -9.74 5.87 -7.28
C ASN A 163 -10.56 7.08 -7.73
N SER A 164 -11.55 6.87 -8.61
CA SER A 164 -12.42 7.92 -9.11
C SER A 164 -13.12 8.67 -7.97
N VAL A 165 -13.65 7.94 -6.99
CA VAL A 165 -14.30 8.53 -5.81
C VAL A 165 -13.30 9.31 -4.96
N ALA A 166 -12.10 8.77 -4.72
CA ALA A 166 -11.08 9.46 -3.92
C ALA A 166 -10.61 10.76 -4.58
N VAL A 167 -10.41 10.77 -5.90
CA VAL A 167 -10.02 11.98 -6.63
C VAL A 167 -11.13 13.02 -6.63
N ARG A 168 -12.39 12.60 -6.80
CA ARG A 168 -13.55 13.48 -6.70
C ARG A 168 -13.64 14.13 -5.32
N LEU A 169 -13.51 13.35 -4.25
CA LEU A 169 -13.44 13.88 -2.88
C LEU A 169 -12.27 14.86 -2.72
N GLY A 170 -11.09 14.52 -3.27
CA GLY A 170 -9.93 15.40 -3.23
C GLY A 170 -10.19 16.78 -3.84
N GLN A 171 -10.96 16.83 -4.94
CA GLN A 171 -11.39 18.09 -5.55
C GLN A 171 -12.45 18.81 -4.70
N GLU A 172 -13.47 18.08 -4.22
CA GLU A 172 -14.55 18.64 -3.42
C GLU A 172 -14.04 19.23 -2.10
N MET A 173 -13.12 18.54 -1.42
CA MET A 173 -12.58 18.93 -0.12
C MET A 173 -11.47 19.99 -0.23
N GLY A 174 -10.74 20.00 -1.35
CA GLY A 174 -9.60 20.86 -1.59
C GLY A 174 -8.27 20.25 -1.12
N ILE A 175 -7.31 20.14 -2.03
CA ILE A 175 -6.02 19.47 -1.78
C ILE A 175 -5.26 20.13 -0.63
N LYS A 176 -5.26 21.46 -0.52
CA LYS A 176 -4.59 22.19 0.57
C LYS A 176 -5.13 21.80 1.95
N ARG A 177 -6.45 21.67 2.11
CA ARG A 177 -7.06 21.24 3.38
C ARG A 177 -6.70 19.80 3.73
N ILE A 178 -6.60 18.93 2.71
CA ILE A 178 -6.14 17.56 2.90
C ILE A 178 -4.69 17.54 3.38
N ILE A 179 -3.82 18.41 2.84
CA ILE A 179 -2.43 18.58 3.31
C ILE A 179 -2.42 19.03 4.77
N GLU A 180 -3.16 20.06 5.13
CA GLU A 180 -3.27 20.56 6.51
C GLU A 180 -3.75 19.47 7.49
N THR A 181 -4.73 18.66 7.07
CA THR A 181 -5.20 17.51 7.85
C THR A 181 -4.12 16.45 8.01
N ALA A 182 -3.37 16.13 6.96
CA ALA A 182 -2.27 15.18 7.03
C ALA A 182 -1.13 15.69 7.96
N GLU A 183 -0.78 16.96 7.89
CA GLU A 183 0.21 17.60 8.75
C GLU A 183 -0.20 17.56 10.23
N LYS A 184 -1.45 17.91 10.55
CA LYS A 184 -2.00 17.80 11.92
C LYS A 184 -1.97 16.36 12.44
N MET A 185 -2.12 15.38 11.57
CA MET A 185 -2.06 13.96 11.93
C MET A 185 -0.63 13.40 11.95
N GLY A 186 0.40 14.24 11.80
CA GLY A 186 1.81 13.88 12.00
C GLY A 186 2.62 13.63 10.74
N ILE A 187 2.11 13.91 9.54
CA ILE A 187 2.92 13.89 8.32
C ILE A 187 3.80 15.12 8.27
N LYS A 188 5.12 14.91 8.28
CA LYS A 188 6.16 15.96 8.18
C LYS A 188 6.85 15.97 6.81
N SER A 189 6.65 14.91 6.05
CA SER A 189 7.13 14.78 4.67
C SER A 189 6.47 15.82 3.77
N PRO A 190 7.19 16.44 2.81
CA PRO A 190 6.64 17.45 1.93
C PRO A 190 5.57 16.85 1.00
N LEU A 191 4.38 17.43 1.01
CA LEU A 191 3.25 17.03 0.19
C LEU A 191 3.05 18.02 -0.96
N GLU A 192 2.83 17.52 -2.18
CA GLU A 192 2.58 18.35 -3.35
C GLU A 192 1.09 18.73 -3.43
N ASP A 193 0.82 20.04 -3.63
CA ASP A 193 -0.54 20.54 -3.93
C ASP A 193 -0.89 20.20 -5.38
N ALA A 194 -1.30 18.96 -5.59
CA ALA A 194 -1.69 18.43 -6.89
C ALA A 194 -2.84 17.43 -6.74
N PRO A 195 -3.77 17.34 -7.71
CA PRO A 195 -4.91 16.42 -7.64
C PRO A 195 -4.53 14.94 -7.44
N SER A 196 -3.35 14.54 -7.92
CA SER A 196 -2.82 13.18 -7.75
C SER A 196 -2.48 12.84 -6.30
N LEU A 197 -2.36 13.84 -5.40
CA LEU A 197 -2.14 13.62 -3.97
C LEU A 197 -3.24 12.77 -3.36
N ALA A 198 -4.49 12.91 -3.84
CA ALA A 198 -5.61 12.09 -3.39
C ALA A 198 -5.40 10.57 -3.60
N LEU A 199 -4.45 10.20 -4.46
CA LEU A 199 -4.03 8.81 -4.70
C LEU A 199 -2.65 8.48 -4.11
N GLY A 200 -2.07 9.38 -3.30
CA GLY A 200 -0.79 9.19 -2.64
C GLY A 200 0.41 9.29 -3.56
N SER A 201 0.48 10.34 -4.37
CA SER A 201 1.60 10.59 -5.30
C SER A 201 2.85 11.17 -4.63
N SER A 202 2.72 11.84 -3.49
CA SER A 202 3.86 12.35 -2.70
C SER A 202 4.46 11.26 -1.83
N ASP A 203 5.79 11.28 -1.70
CA ASP A 203 6.51 10.32 -0.87
C ASP A 203 6.34 10.63 0.61
N VAL A 204 6.10 9.59 1.42
CA VAL A 204 6.08 9.65 2.89
C VAL A 204 6.86 8.47 3.45
N ASN A 205 7.22 8.50 4.73
CA ASN A 205 7.83 7.36 5.39
C ASN A 205 6.81 6.57 6.21
N LEU A 206 7.16 5.32 6.52
CA LEU A 206 6.25 4.39 7.21
C LEU A 206 5.88 4.88 8.61
N LEU A 207 6.83 5.46 9.36
CA LEU A 207 6.58 5.91 10.74
C LEU A 207 5.54 7.03 10.79
N GLU A 208 5.68 8.05 9.93
CA GLU A 208 4.71 9.15 9.85
C GLU A 208 3.32 8.65 9.49
N LEU A 209 3.26 7.73 8.53
CA LEU A 209 1.99 7.17 8.09
C LEU A 209 1.35 6.33 9.20
N THR A 210 2.12 5.45 9.88
CA THR A 210 1.66 4.68 11.05
C THR A 210 1.12 5.60 12.14
N ASN A 211 1.83 6.69 12.42
CA ASN A 211 1.43 7.66 13.44
C ASN A 211 0.09 8.35 13.10
N ALA A 212 -0.13 8.69 11.82
CA ALA A 212 -1.41 9.23 11.38
C ALA A 212 -2.57 8.23 11.54
N TYR A 213 -2.33 6.94 11.31
CA TYR A 213 -3.33 5.90 11.58
C TYR A 213 -3.55 5.71 13.09
N CYS A 214 -2.53 5.87 13.93
CA CYS A 214 -2.67 5.91 15.39
C CYS A 214 -3.56 7.05 15.85
N THR A 215 -3.45 8.23 15.24
CA THR A 215 -4.32 9.38 15.54
C THR A 215 -5.79 9.03 15.37
N ILE A 216 -6.16 8.34 14.29
CA ILE A 216 -7.54 7.87 14.08
C ILE A 216 -7.92 6.79 15.09
N ALA A 217 -7.04 5.82 15.36
CA ALA A 217 -7.31 4.76 16.34
C ALA A 217 -7.49 5.31 17.77
N ASN A 218 -6.90 6.46 18.07
CA ASN A 218 -6.95 7.16 19.34
C ASN A 218 -7.96 8.34 19.34
N ASP A 219 -9.11 8.15 18.71
CA ASP A 219 -10.21 9.11 18.73
C ASP A 219 -9.83 10.54 18.27
N GLY A 220 -8.85 10.63 17.36
CA GLY A 220 -8.36 11.89 16.81
C GLY A 220 -7.26 12.57 17.62
N MET A 221 -6.86 12.00 18.75
CA MET A 221 -5.72 12.48 19.55
C MET A 221 -4.41 12.02 18.92
N HIS A 222 -3.58 12.96 18.55
CA HIS A 222 -2.22 12.75 18.04
C HIS A 222 -1.21 12.71 19.17
N HIS A 223 -0.29 11.75 19.12
CA HIS A 223 0.90 11.66 19.95
C HIS A 223 2.14 11.58 19.06
N GLU A 224 3.20 12.29 19.40
CA GLU A 224 4.49 12.08 18.72
C GLU A 224 5.01 10.65 18.98
N PRO A 225 5.65 10.01 17.98
CA PRO A 225 6.22 8.68 18.17
C PRO A 225 7.29 8.65 19.26
N VAL A 226 7.15 7.76 20.23
CA VAL A 226 8.05 7.63 21.39
C VAL A 226 8.81 6.32 21.29
N LEU A 227 10.14 6.39 21.15
CA LEU A 227 11.06 5.25 21.12
C LEU A 227 11.71 5.01 22.49
N VAL A 228 11.94 6.08 23.26
CA VAL A 228 12.54 6.05 24.59
C VAL A 228 11.60 6.79 25.54
N THR A 229 11.02 6.08 26.47
CA THR A 229 10.09 6.64 27.45
C THR A 229 10.79 7.21 28.67
N ARG A 230 11.92 6.61 29.08
CA ARG A 230 12.64 7.03 30.28
C ARG A 230 14.11 6.61 30.20
N ILE A 231 15.00 7.44 30.72
CA ILE A 231 16.42 7.11 30.95
C ILE A 231 16.71 7.41 32.42
N GLU A 232 17.30 6.44 33.12
CA GLU A 232 17.79 6.57 34.49
C GLU A 232 19.30 6.43 34.53
N ASP A 233 19.96 7.11 35.46
CA ASP A 233 21.35 6.88 35.76
C ASP A 233 21.54 5.59 36.61
N LYS A 234 22.80 5.25 36.92
CA LYS A 234 23.16 4.08 37.70
C LYS A 234 22.57 4.05 39.15
N ASP A 235 22.17 5.22 39.64
CA ASP A 235 21.62 5.38 40.98
C ASP A 235 20.08 5.45 40.97
N GLY A 236 19.46 5.21 39.82
CA GLY A 236 18.00 5.20 39.63
C GLY A 236 17.39 6.61 39.49
N LYS A 237 18.21 7.64 39.41
CA LYS A 237 17.74 9.01 39.17
C LYS A 237 17.33 9.19 37.70
N GLU A 238 16.14 9.73 37.50
CA GLU A 238 15.64 10.05 36.19
C GLU A 238 16.49 11.15 35.52
N VAL A 239 17.05 10.84 34.36
CA VAL A 239 17.86 11.72 33.51
C VAL A 239 17.02 12.26 32.34
N PHE A 240 16.06 11.46 31.88
CA PHE A 240 15.17 11.82 30.78
C PHE A 240 13.81 11.15 30.99
N LEU A 241 12.76 11.94 30.77
CA LEU A 241 11.38 11.48 30.63
C LEU A 241 10.89 11.85 29.26
N GLY A 242 10.45 10.86 28.47
CA GLY A 242 9.94 11.07 27.12
C GLY A 242 8.73 12.02 27.12
N PRO A 243 8.51 12.77 26.04
CA PRO A 243 7.42 13.72 25.96
C PRO A 243 6.07 12.99 25.99
N ALA A 244 5.18 13.45 26.89
CA ALA A 244 3.77 13.07 26.91
C ALA A 244 2.93 14.14 26.18
N THR A 245 3.37 14.59 25.00
CA THR A 245 2.64 15.58 24.24
C THR A 245 1.52 14.93 23.46
N SER A 246 0.31 15.43 23.66
CA SER A 246 -0.86 15.03 22.87
C SER A 246 -1.64 16.27 22.45
N GLU A 247 -2.20 16.21 21.25
CA GLU A 247 -3.08 17.26 20.73
C GLU A 247 -4.25 16.65 19.97
N GLN A 248 -5.38 17.34 19.97
CA GLN A 248 -6.54 16.93 19.18
C GLN A 248 -6.31 17.33 17.72
N ALA A 249 -5.78 16.43 16.91
CA ALA A 249 -5.48 16.67 15.50
C ALA A 249 -6.74 16.72 14.62
N VAL A 250 -7.72 15.85 14.92
CA VAL A 250 -9.04 15.86 14.27
C VAL A 250 -10.14 15.66 15.32
N PRO A 251 -11.36 16.23 15.11
CA PRO A 251 -12.47 16.06 16.05
C PRO A 251 -12.79 14.58 16.30
N TYR A 252 -13.24 14.26 17.52
CA TYR A 252 -13.66 12.91 17.88
C TYR A 252 -14.68 12.31 16.89
N LYS A 253 -15.70 13.07 16.52
CA LYS A 253 -16.71 12.65 15.54
C LYS A 253 -16.09 12.21 14.23
N THR A 254 -15.16 13.00 13.71
CA THR A 254 -14.42 12.68 12.50
C THR A 254 -13.63 11.37 12.64
N ALA A 255 -12.86 11.23 13.73
CA ALA A 255 -12.08 10.03 14.00
C ALA A 255 -12.98 8.79 14.11
N PHE A 256 -14.10 8.87 14.84
CA PHE A 256 -15.08 7.79 14.94
C PHE A 256 -15.62 7.36 13.56
N LEU A 257 -16.01 8.32 12.71
CA LEU A 257 -16.52 8.02 11.37
C LEU A 257 -15.45 7.38 10.48
N VAL A 258 -14.18 7.82 10.59
CA VAL A 258 -13.06 7.22 9.85
C VAL A 258 -12.71 5.83 10.38
N GLN A 259 -12.83 5.56 11.69
CA GLN A 259 -12.74 4.20 12.24
C GLN A 259 -13.76 3.27 11.58
N GLN A 260 -15.00 3.73 11.33
CA GLN A 260 -16.01 2.94 10.62
C GLN A 260 -15.60 2.64 9.16
N LEU A 261 -14.93 3.59 8.49
CA LEU A 261 -14.37 3.37 7.14
C LEU A 261 -13.27 2.30 7.17
N LEU A 262 -12.34 2.36 8.13
CA LEU A 262 -11.25 1.39 8.28
C LEU A 262 -11.78 -0.02 8.58
N MET A 263 -12.75 -0.14 9.48
CA MET A 263 -13.44 -1.42 9.74
C MET A 263 -14.19 -1.91 8.49
N GLY A 264 -14.73 -0.99 7.69
CA GLY A 264 -15.33 -1.29 6.40
C GLY A 264 -14.37 -2.01 5.45
N GLY A 265 -13.08 -1.69 5.47
CA GLY A 265 -12.04 -2.36 4.68
C GLY A 265 -12.01 -3.89 4.85
N MET A 266 -12.42 -4.37 6.02
CA MET A 266 -12.53 -5.80 6.33
C MET A 266 -13.95 -6.36 6.19
N ARG A 267 -14.99 -5.53 6.34
CA ARG A 267 -16.40 -5.95 6.43
C ARG A 267 -17.17 -5.78 5.12
N GLU A 268 -16.84 -4.75 4.34
CA GLU A 268 -17.54 -4.47 3.08
C GLU A 268 -17.23 -5.51 2.00
N PRO A 269 -18.21 -5.95 1.21
CA PRO A 269 -17.99 -6.88 0.10
C PRO A 269 -16.94 -6.35 -0.88
N GLY A 270 -15.90 -7.16 -1.14
CA GLY A 270 -14.76 -6.76 -1.99
C GLY A 270 -13.81 -5.75 -1.34
N GLY A 271 -13.85 -5.60 -0.02
CA GLY A 271 -12.89 -4.82 0.74
C GLY A 271 -11.47 -5.37 0.60
N THR A 272 -10.49 -4.49 0.38
CA THR A 272 -9.11 -4.88 0.08
C THR A 272 -8.34 -5.45 1.27
N SER A 273 -8.86 -5.30 2.49
CA SER A 273 -8.25 -5.78 3.74
C SER A 273 -8.88 -7.06 4.27
N GLN A 274 -9.85 -7.65 3.57
CA GLN A 274 -10.59 -8.85 4.03
C GLN A 274 -9.71 -10.06 4.32
N SER A 275 -8.58 -10.22 3.61
CA SER A 275 -7.65 -11.32 3.85
C SER A 275 -7.01 -11.30 5.24
N LEU A 276 -7.08 -10.17 5.97
CA LEU A 276 -6.64 -10.10 7.37
C LEU A 276 -7.45 -11.03 8.28
N TRP A 277 -8.72 -11.31 7.96
CA TRP A 277 -9.55 -12.25 8.72
C TRP A 277 -8.93 -13.65 8.83
N GLY A 278 -8.11 -14.07 7.86
CA GLY A 278 -7.36 -15.33 7.93
C GLY A 278 -6.36 -15.42 9.07
N TYR A 279 -5.98 -14.29 9.67
CA TYR A 279 -5.02 -14.19 10.77
C TYR A 279 -5.68 -13.85 12.10
N VAL A 280 -6.72 -13.01 12.09
CA VAL A 280 -7.31 -12.45 13.31
C VAL A 280 -8.78 -12.83 13.54
N GLY A 281 -9.36 -13.68 12.70
CA GLY A 281 -10.79 -14.01 12.73
C GLY A 281 -11.27 -14.69 14.03
N ASP A 282 -10.37 -15.30 14.80
CA ASP A 282 -10.67 -15.95 16.07
C ASP A 282 -10.81 -14.93 17.24
N TYR A 283 -10.30 -13.70 17.08
CA TYR A 283 -10.26 -12.68 18.14
C TYR A 283 -11.46 -11.74 18.05
N ARG A 284 -12.67 -12.27 18.32
CA ARG A 284 -13.94 -11.54 18.21
C ARG A 284 -14.18 -10.48 19.28
N ASP A 285 -13.36 -10.46 20.32
CA ASP A 285 -13.33 -9.44 21.37
C ASP A 285 -12.58 -8.18 20.96
N THR A 286 -11.97 -8.19 19.78
CA THR A 286 -11.20 -7.08 19.24
C THR A 286 -11.77 -6.64 17.89
N ASP A 287 -11.84 -5.32 17.69
CA ASP A 287 -12.16 -4.74 16.39
C ASP A 287 -10.87 -4.52 15.58
N PHE A 288 -10.96 -4.87 14.30
CA PHE A 288 -9.89 -4.66 13.33
C PHE A 288 -10.39 -3.87 12.13
N GLY A 289 -9.54 -3.01 11.65
CA GLY A 289 -9.70 -2.28 10.40
C GLY A 289 -8.40 -2.29 9.60
N GLY A 290 -8.45 -1.83 8.38
CA GLY A 290 -7.23 -1.74 7.60
C GLY A 290 -7.39 -1.04 6.26
N LYS A 291 -6.25 -0.64 5.72
CA LYS A 291 -6.13 -0.05 4.40
C LYS A 291 -4.91 -0.57 3.66
N THR A 292 -5.12 -1.03 2.43
CA THR A 292 -4.03 -1.42 1.53
C THR A 292 -3.57 -0.23 0.69
N GLY A 293 -2.29 -0.20 0.35
CA GLY A 293 -1.71 0.71 -0.61
C GLY A 293 -0.90 -0.04 -1.67
N THR A 294 -0.91 0.48 -2.88
CA THR A 294 -0.08 -0.02 -3.97
C THR A 294 0.21 1.15 -4.90
N SER A 295 1.48 1.39 -5.23
CA SER A 295 1.85 2.36 -6.25
C SER A 295 1.57 1.81 -7.67
N ASN A 296 1.48 2.71 -8.65
CA ASN A 296 1.04 2.37 -10.01
C ASN A 296 1.81 1.21 -10.66
N ASN A 297 3.11 1.09 -10.40
CA ASN A 297 3.96 0.05 -10.99
C ASN A 297 4.14 -1.15 -10.08
N HIS A 298 3.38 -1.28 -8.99
CA HIS A 298 3.62 -2.29 -7.95
C HIS A 298 5.05 -2.22 -7.35
N SER A 299 5.65 -1.01 -7.35
CA SER A 299 6.97 -0.77 -6.77
C SER A 299 6.93 -0.61 -5.26
N ASP A 300 5.79 -0.19 -4.75
CA ASP A 300 5.54 0.03 -3.32
C ASP A 300 4.21 -0.60 -2.95
N ALA A 301 4.24 -1.49 -1.99
CA ALA A 301 3.10 -2.18 -1.44
C ALA A 301 3.00 -1.90 0.06
N TRP A 302 1.82 -1.48 0.52
CA TRP A 302 1.58 -1.05 1.89
C TRP A 302 0.38 -1.76 2.49
N PHE A 303 0.43 -1.98 3.79
CA PHE A 303 -0.73 -2.34 4.57
C PHE A 303 -0.69 -1.61 5.91
N MET A 304 -1.81 -0.97 6.24
CA MET A 304 -2.05 -0.27 7.49
C MET A 304 -3.12 -1.04 8.24
N GLY A 305 -2.73 -1.75 9.28
CA GLY A 305 -3.61 -2.57 10.12
C GLY A 305 -3.91 -1.86 11.44
N VAL A 306 -5.19 -1.66 11.73
CA VAL A 306 -5.63 -0.85 12.86
C VAL A 306 -6.49 -1.66 13.82
N SER A 307 -6.15 -1.62 15.09
CA SER A 307 -7.02 -2.00 16.20
C SER A 307 -7.08 -0.86 17.22
N PRO A 308 -8.00 -0.88 18.19
CA PRO A 308 -8.13 0.22 19.15
C PRO A 308 -6.87 0.51 19.97
N LYS A 309 -6.03 -0.51 20.20
CA LYS A 309 -4.88 -0.43 21.12
C LYS A 309 -3.54 -0.75 20.47
N LEU A 310 -3.54 -1.16 19.21
CA LEU A 310 -2.32 -1.50 18.47
C LEU A 310 -2.54 -1.23 16.97
N VAL A 311 -1.68 -0.40 16.41
CA VAL A 311 -1.60 -0.15 14.96
C VAL A 311 -0.33 -0.81 14.45
N VAL A 312 -0.44 -1.56 13.35
CA VAL A 312 0.66 -2.34 12.77
C VAL A 312 0.71 -2.12 11.27
N ASP A 313 1.84 -1.67 10.79
CA ASP A 313 1.96 -1.24 9.41
C ASP A 313 3.22 -1.82 8.78
N ALA A 314 3.11 -2.15 7.50
CA ALA A 314 4.22 -2.70 6.73
C ALA A 314 4.30 -2.07 5.33
N TRP A 315 5.53 -1.93 4.86
CA TRP A 315 5.88 -1.62 3.48
C TRP A 315 6.72 -2.75 2.88
N VAL A 316 6.49 -3.05 1.60
CA VAL A 316 7.28 -3.98 0.80
C VAL A 316 7.59 -3.34 -0.55
N GLY A 317 8.85 -3.42 -0.98
CA GLY A 317 9.25 -2.89 -2.29
C GLY A 317 10.69 -3.25 -2.64
N GLY A 318 11.10 -2.95 -3.87
CA GLY A 318 12.48 -3.12 -4.31
C GLY A 318 13.38 -2.00 -3.81
N GLU A 319 14.70 -2.22 -3.81
CA GLU A 319 15.73 -1.19 -3.51
C GLU A 319 15.52 0.07 -4.36
N TYR A 320 15.20 -0.14 -5.63
CA TYR A 320 14.85 0.92 -6.57
C TYR A 320 13.44 0.69 -7.09
N ARG A 321 12.69 1.75 -7.41
CA ARG A 321 11.35 1.66 -8.00
C ARG A 321 11.29 0.95 -9.35
N SER A 322 12.43 0.82 -10.03
CA SER A 322 12.55 0.03 -11.26
C SER A 322 12.56 -1.48 -11.02
N ILE A 323 12.66 -1.91 -9.75
CA ILE A 323 12.57 -3.30 -9.31
C ILE A 323 11.23 -3.47 -8.63
N HIS A 324 10.31 -4.09 -9.32
CA HIS A 324 8.92 -4.18 -8.90
C HIS A 324 8.26 -5.46 -9.41
N PHE A 325 7.14 -5.82 -8.82
CA PHE A 325 6.32 -6.92 -9.30
C PHE A 325 5.66 -6.56 -10.64
N ARG A 326 5.57 -7.54 -11.54
CA ARG A 326 4.96 -7.33 -12.87
C ARG A 326 3.44 -7.25 -12.83
N THR A 327 2.83 -7.86 -11.82
CA THR A 327 1.36 -7.96 -11.71
C THR A 327 0.88 -7.62 -10.31
N GLY A 328 -0.36 -7.13 -10.19
CA GLY A 328 -1.03 -6.89 -8.92
C GLY A 328 -1.24 -8.18 -8.11
N ALA A 329 -1.37 -9.34 -8.77
CA ALA A 329 -1.52 -10.63 -8.09
C ALA A 329 -0.38 -10.93 -7.12
N LEU A 330 0.83 -10.44 -7.40
CA LEU A 330 2.01 -10.60 -6.54
C LEU A 330 2.39 -9.31 -5.81
N GLY A 331 2.12 -8.13 -6.40
CA GLY A 331 2.64 -6.84 -5.94
C GLY A 331 1.66 -5.96 -5.17
N GLN A 332 0.41 -6.40 -4.95
CA GLN A 332 -0.54 -5.64 -4.15
C GLN A 332 -0.23 -5.73 -2.66
N GLY A 333 -0.52 -4.65 -1.91
CA GLY A 333 -0.35 -4.60 -0.47
C GLY A 333 -1.08 -5.72 0.29
N SER A 334 -2.24 -6.17 -0.22
CA SER A 334 -2.98 -7.31 0.33
C SER A 334 -2.26 -8.67 0.18
N ARG A 335 -1.26 -8.77 -0.72
CA ARG A 335 -0.52 -10.00 -1.01
C ARG A 335 0.89 -10.03 -0.42
N THR A 336 1.44 -8.87 -0.11
CA THR A 336 2.82 -8.71 0.38
C THR A 336 2.88 -8.13 1.79
N ALA A 337 2.47 -6.89 1.99
CA ALA A 337 2.56 -6.19 3.28
C ALA A 337 1.53 -6.70 4.30
N LEU A 338 0.29 -6.98 3.90
CA LEU A 338 -0.77 -7.47 4.80
C LEU A 338 -0.39 -8.79 5.52
N PRO A 339 0.16 -9.81 4.85
CA PRO A 339 0.57 -11.04 5.54
C PRO A 339 1.59 -10.80 6.65
N ILE A 340 2.52 -9.84 6.49
CA ILE A 340 3.51 -9.49 7.53
C ILE A 340 2.78 -9.00 8.78
N CYS A 341 1.89 -8.03 8.63
CA CYS A 341 1.06 -7.52 9.72
C CYS A 341 0.14 -8.61 10.29
N GLY A 342 -0.43 -9.45 9.41
CA GLY A 342 -1.32 -10.55 9.80
C GLY A 342 -0.64 -11.56 10.73
N TYR A 343 0.54 -12.05 10.38
CA TYR A 343 1.32 -12.98 11.22
C TYR A 343 1.74 -12.35 12.55
N PHE A 344 2.14 -11.08 12.52
CA PHE A 344 2.48 -10.35 13.74
C PHE A 344 1.26 -10.25 14.68
N LEU A 345 0.13 -9.77 14.16
CA LEU A 345 -1.12 -9.67 14.93
C LEU A 345 -1.56 -11.04 15.48
N GLN A 346 -1.54 -12.08 14.63
CA GLN A 346 -1.88 -13.43 15.07
C GLN A 346 -1.00 -13.89 16.24
N SER A 347 0.30 -13.59 16.20
CA SER A 347 1.23 -13.94 17.28
C SER A 347 0.95 -13.16 18.56
N VAL A 348 0.72 -11.83 18.45
CA VAL A 348 0.40 -10.96 19.59
C VAL A 348 -0.92 -11.39 20.24
N PHE A 349 -1.99 -11.55 19.45
CA PHE A 349 -3.31 -11.86 19.99
C PHE A 349 -3.46 -13.29 20.50
N ARG A 350 -2.59 -14.21 20.08
CA ARG A 350 -2.54 -15.58 20.59
C ARG A 350 -1.91 -15.65 21.99
N ASP A 351 -0.95 -14.76 22.28
CA ASP A 351 -0.19 -14.80 23.53
C ASP A 351 -0.95 -14.08 24.66
N PRO A 352 -1.31 -14.76 25.77
CA PRO A 352 -2.00 -14.16 26.91
C PRO A 352 -1.24 -12.97 27.53
N ALA A 353 0.09 -12.90 27.39
CA ALA A 353 0.90 -11.78 27.90
C ALA A 353 0.56 -10.45 27.22
N PHE A 354 -0.07 -10.46 26.04
CA PHE A 354 -0.47 -9.28 25.30
C PHE A 354 -1.97 -9.00 25.31
N LYS A 355 -2.72 -9.57 26.26
CA LYS A 355 -4.18 -9.37 26.38
C LYS A 355 -4.60 -7.90 26.51
N GLN A 356 -3.71 -7.03 26.99
CA GLN A 356 -3.96 -5.59 27.06
C GLN A 356 -4.22 -4.94 25.70
N TYR A 357 -3.79 -5.54 24.58
CA TYR A 357 -4.03 -5.03 23.23
C TYR A 357 -5.40 -5.41 22.67
N HIS A 358 -6.14 -6.33 23.31
CA HIS A 358 -7.51 -6.63 22.95
C HIS A 358 -8.43 -5.44 23.24
N GLY A 359 -9.45 -5.24 22.42
CA GLY A 359 -10.45 -4.19 22.64
C GLY A 359 -11.29 -3.88 21.44
N LYS A 360 -12.34 -3.12 21.67
CA LYS A 360 -13.25 -2.64 20.62
C LYS A 360 -13.21 -1.13 20.53
N PHE A 361 -13.40 -0.59 19.33
CA PHE A 361 -13.73 0.81 19.17
C PHE A 361 -15.04 1.09 19.90
N GLY A 362 -15.07 2.18 20.65
CA GLY A 362 -16.22 2.53 21.47
C GLY A 362 -17.50 2.75 20.66
N LYS A 363 -18.61 2.81 21.36
CA LYS A 363 -19.85 3.39 20.81
C LYS A 363 -19.65 4.91 20.68
N PRO A 364 -20.39 5.59 19.77
CA PRO A 364 -20.30 7.03 19.67
C PRO A 364 -20.64 7.68 21.01
N ARG A 365 -19.79 8.63 21.42
CA ARG A 365 -19.95 9.38 22.69
C ARG A 365 -20.82 10.63 22.48
N ASP A 366 -20.74 11.21 21.28
CA ASP A 366 -21.46 12.43 20.94
C ASP A 366 -22.86 12.08 20.42
N ALA A 367 -23.88 12.74 20.96
CA ALA A 367 -25.28 12.49 20.63
C ALA A 367 -25.62 12.83 19.17
N ASP A 368 -24.82 13.68 18.53
CA ASP A 368 -24.97 14.07 17.12
C ASP A 368 -24.40 13.02 16.13
N ILE A 369 -23.78 11.94 16.63
CA ILE A 369 -23.36 10.80 15.81
C ILE A 369 -24.48 9.77 15.76
N THR A 370 -25.36 9.92 14.78
CA THR A 370 -26.51 9.03 14.62
C THR A 370 -26.18 7.80 13.79
N ARG A 371 -26.96 6.72 13.96
CA ARG A 371 -26.66 5.41 13.35
C ARG A 371 -26.70 5.43 11.82
N ASP A 372 -27.53 6.26 11.23
CA ASP A 372 -27.65 6.47 9.78
C ASP A 372 -26.41 7.08 9.14
N MET A 373 -25.54 7.72 9.92
CA MET A 373 -24.26 8.24 9.42
C MET A 373 -23.26 7.14 9.06
N TYR A 374 -23.31 5.96 9.71
CA TYR A 374 -22.29 4.91 9.56
C TYR A 374 -22.83 3.49 9.36
N LEU A 375 -24.12 3.25 9.63
CA LEU A 375 -24.79 1.96 9.40
C LEU A 375 -25.63 1.99 8.12
N CYS A 376 -24.97 2.26 7.00
CA CYS A 376 -25.58 2.18 5.68
C CYS A 376 -25.42 0.79 5.05
N ASP A 377 -26.27 0.52 4.06
CA ASP A 377 -26.17 -0.70 3.27
C ASP A 377 -24.84 -0.78 2.53
N SER A 378 -24.30 -1.99 2.47
CA SER A 378 -23.10 -2.26 1.68
C SER A 378 -23.44 -2.20 0.18
N TYR A 379 -22.48 -1.70 -0.61
CA TYR A 379 -22.61 -1.70 -2.06
C TYR A 379 -22.24 -3.08 -2.63
N TYR A 380 -23.19 -3.64 -3.37
CA TYR A 380 -23.00 -4.82 -4.20
C TYR A 380 -23.00 -4.39 -5.67
N PRO A 381 -21.98 -4.74 -6.48
CA PRO A 381 -22.01 -4.48 -7.91
C PRO A 381 -23.26 -5.12 -8.52
N ARG A 382 -23.99 -4.37 -9.33
CA ARG A 382 -25.05 -4.98 -10.13
C ARG A 382 -24.41 -6.03 -11.05
N ALA A 383 -24.99 -7.22 -11.11
CA ALA A 383 -24.65 -8.14 -12.17
C ALA A 383 -24.79 -7.39 -13.49
N LYS A 384 -23.74 -7.37 -14.32
CA LYS A 384 -23.92 -6.91 -15.70
C LYS A 384 -25.06 -7.74 -16.23
N LYS A 385 -26.22 -7.13 -16.52
CA LYS A 385 -27.17 -7.75 -17.42
C LYS A 385 -26.38 -7.99 -18.68
N ASP A 386 -26.16 -9.26 -19.02
CA ASP A 386 -25.84 -9.62 -20.39
C ASP A 386 -26.98 -9.03 -21.21
N THR A 387 -26.75 -7.89 -21.82
CA THR A 387 -27.60 -7.37 -22.87
C THR A 387 -27.29 -8.19 -24.14
N THR A 388 -27.57 -9.46 -24.08
CA THR A 388 -27.95 -10.25 -25.21
C THR A 388 -29.47 -10.11 -25.30
N GLU A 389 -29.98 -8.88 -25.48
CA GLU A 389 -31.15 -8.72 -26.32
C GLU A 389 -30.64 -9.10 -27.72
N THR A 390 -30.94 -10.32 -28.10
CA THR A 390 -30.96 -10.77 -29.48
C THR A 390 -31.91 -9.89 -30.24
N ASP A 391 -31.43 -8.76 -30.70
CA ASP A 391 -32.05 -8.11 -31.83
C ASP A 391 -31.70 -8.96 -33.05
N SER A 392 -32.70 -9.69 -33.53
CA SER A 392 -32.65 -10.58 -34.70
C SER A 392 -32.59 -9.70 -35.96
N THR A 393 -31.45 -9.07 -36.21
CA THR A 393 -31.10 -8.51 -37.50
C THR A 393 -29.60 -8.66 -37.72
N GLY A 394 -29.25 -9.60 -38.62
CA GLY A 394 -28.02 -9.74 -39.36
C GLY A 394 -26.70 -9.34 -38.69
N GLY A 395 -26.06 -10.30 -37.99
CA GLY A 395 -24.69 -10.08 -37.49
C GLY A 395 -23.72 -10.00 -38.65
N GLU A 396 -23.12 -8.82 -38.84
CA GLU A 396 -21.95 -8.67 -39.73
C GLU A 396 -20.75 -9.34 -39.05
N GLY A 397 -20.11 -10.29 -39.75
CA GLY A 397 -18.88 -10.95 -39.29
C GLY A 397 -17.72 -9.95 -39.18
N ILE A 398 -16.75 -10.22 -38.32
CA ILE A 398 -15.54 -9.42 -38.20
C ILE A 398 -14.63 -9.75 -39.38
N ILE A 399 -14.37 -8.74 -40.23
CA ILE A 399 -13.46 -8.86 -41.35
C ILE A 399 -12.07 -8.37 -40.91
N ILE A 400 -11.08 -9.26 -41.00
CA ILE A 400 -9.67 -8.89 -40.79
C ILE A 400 -9.09 -8.45 -42.13
N LEU A 401 -8.54 -7.22 -42.17
CA LEU A 401 -7.93 -6.66 -43.34
C LEU A 401 -6.40 -6.75 -43.28
N ASP A 402 -5.71 -6.85 -44.44
CA ASP A 402 -4.25 -6.73 -44.53
C ASP A 402 -3.81 -5.25 -44.40
N GLY A 403 -2.49 -5.03 -44.37
CA GLY A 403 -1.90 -3.67 -44.27
C GLY A 403 -2.24 -2.75 -45.47
N ASN A 404 -2.90 -3.25 -46.51
CA ASN A 404 -3.33 -2.53 -47.71
C ASN A 404 -4.86 -2.39 -47.79
N GLY A 405 -5.60 -2.85 -46.75
CA GLY A 405 -7.04 -2.72 -46.67
C GLY A 405 -7.83 -3.84 -47.39
N ASN A 406 -7.18 -4.95 -47.76
CA ASN A 406 -7.88 -6.08 -48.38
C ASN A 406 -8.29 -7.11 -47.32
N PRO A 407 -9.48 -7.74 -47.40
CA PRO A 407 -9.97 -8.72 -46.46
C PRO A 407 -9.15 -10.02 -46.52
N ILE A 408 -8.54 -10.43 -45.38
CA ILE A 408 -7.78 -11.66 -45.26
C ILE A 408 -8.68 -12.80 -44.74
N ARG A 409 -9.60 -12.52 -43.83
CA ARG A 409 -10.46 -13.51 -43.20
C ARG A 409 -11.73 -12.87 -42.61
N GLU A 410 -12.84 -13.58 -42.79
CA GLU A 410 -14.11 -13.29 -42.13
C GLU A 410 -14.28 -14.28 -40.97
N ILE A 411 -14.53 -13.78 -39.77
CA ILE A 411 -14.78 -14.60 -38.56
C ILE A 411 -16.26 -14.48 -38.26
N SER A 412 -16.97 -15.62 -38.39
CA SER A 412 -18.38 -15.71 -38.01
C SER A 412 -18.55 -15.75 -36.50
N PRO A 413 -19.66 -15.24 -35.93
CA PRO A 413 -19.92 -15.25 -34.48
C PRO A 413 -19.81 -16.62 -33.82
N GLY A 414 -19.98 -17.72 -34.56
CA GLY A 414 -19.83 -19.09 -34.05
C GLY A 414 -18.39 -19.55 -33.84
N ASP A 415 -17.40 -18.88 -34.43
CA ASP A 415 -15.98 -19.26 -34.32
C ASP A 415 -15.30 -18.66 -33.08
N LEU A 416 -16.00 -17.84 -32.29
CA LEU A 416 -15.50 -17.15 -31.12
C LEU A 416 -15.78 -17.83 -29.77
N LEU A 417 -16.46 -18.99 -29.79
CA LEU A 417 -16.72 -19.79 -28.59
C LEU A 417 -15.69 -20.90 -28.45
N PRO A 418 -15.00 -21.04 -27.28
CA PRO A 418 -14.17 -22.20 -27.02
C PRO A 418 -15.05 -23.45 -26.93
N SER A 419 -14.79 -24.45 -27.74
CA SER A 419 -15.43 -25.78 -27.63
C SER A 419 -15.02 -26.41 -26.31
N GLU A 420 -15.97 -26.57 -25.40
CA GLU A 420 -15.87 -27.51 -24.29
C GLU A 420 -15.86 -28.96 -24.83
N GLN A 421 -14.66 -29.49 -25.01
CA GLN A 421 -14.46 -30.95 -24.93
C GLN A 421 -12.98 -31.29 -24.80
N GLY A 422 -12.65 -31.97 -23.70
CA GLY A 422 -11.50 -32.85 -23.75
C GLY A 422 -10.50 -32.78 -22.60
N GLN A 423 -10.75 -33.62 -21.60
CA GLN A 423 -9.74 -34.33 -20.81
C GLN A 423 -8.92 -33.59 -19.73
N GLU A 424 -9.33 -33.86 -18.50
CA GLU A 424 -8.47 -33.84 -17.31
C GLU A 424 -7.14 -34.59 -17.57
N LYS A 425 -6.06 -33.85 -17.73
CA LYS A 425 -4.71 -34.36 -17.49
C LYS A 425 -4.26 -33.88 -16.13
N LYS A 426 -4.15 -34.79 -15.17
CA LYS A 426 -3.43 -34.62 -13.91
C LYS A 426 -2.06 -33.98 -14.19
N ARG A 427 -1.88 -32.72 -13.78
CA ARG A 427 -0.55 -32.09 -13.73
C ARG A 427 0.14 -32.57 -12.46
N SER A 428 1.17 -33.39 -12.62
CA SER A 428 2.19 -33.67 -11.61
C SER A 428 2.89 -32.35 -11.21
N ARG A 429 3.13 -32.17 -9.90
CA ARG A 429 3.95 -31.10 -9.35
C ARG A 429 5.31 -31.09 -10.04
N PRO A 430 5.85 -29.91 -10.45
CA PRO A 430 7.22 -29.82 -10.87
C PRO A 430 8.12 -30.01 -9.63
N THR A 431 9.02 -30.98 -9.70
CA THR A 431 10.19 -31.08 -8.83
C THR A 431 11.06 -29.85 -9.05
N GLU A 432 11.36 -29.13 -7.99
CA GLU A 432 12.35 -28.05 -7.99
C GLU A 432 13.70 -28.60 -8.43
N GLN A 433 14.13 -28.24 -9.63
CA GLN A 433 15.53 -28.37 -10.02
C GLN A 433 16.30 -27.14 -9.51
N PRO A 434 17.48 -27.31 -8.92
CA PRO A 434 18.33 -26.20 -8.54
C PRO A 434 18.76 -25.41 -9.78
N LEU A 435 18.62 -24.09 -9.70
CA LEU A 435 19.03 -23.12 -10.73
C LEU A 435 20.53 -23.35 -11.06
N ASN A 436 20.79 -23.73 -12.29
CA ASN A 436 22.14 -23.80 -12.84
C ASN A 436 22.60 -22.35 -13.11
N LEU A 437 23.62 -21.90 -12.39
CA LEU A 437 24.17 -20.54 -12.47
C LEU A 437 25.04 -20.30 -13.72
N ASP A 438 25.21 -21.30 -14.57
CA ASP A 438 26.04 -21.21 -15.79
C ASP A 438 25.27 -20.67 -17.01
N GLU A 439 23.97 -20.39 -16.87
CA GLU A 439 23.14 -19.83 -17.96
C GLU A 439 22.66 -18.38 -17.70
N LEU A 440 23.39 -17.61 -16.89
CA LEU A 440 23.09 -16.20 -16.64
C LEU A 440 24.17 -15.27 -17.17
#